data_f4e5e80229df4ca1b4142019a4592e50
#
_entry.id   f4e5e80229df4ca1b4142019a4592e50
#
_cell.length_a   1.000
_cell.length_b   1.000
_cell.length_c   1.000
_cell.angle_alpha   90.00
_cell.angle_beta   90.00
_cell.angle_gamma   90.00
#
_symmetry.space_group_name_H-M   'P 1'
#
loop_
_entity.id
_entity.type
_entity.pdbx_description
1 polymer ?
#
loop_
_entity_poly.entity_id
_entity_poly.type
_entity_poly.pdbx_seq_one_letter_code
_entity_poly.pdbx_strand_id
1 'polypeptide(L)'
;MHLKLKADVELIRQHPLHDLPRIDFVLISHDHYDHLDEPTVRHLASQFNPRFVVPLGIKKWLADRGITNAVELNWGESVKIKGLTVVCTPAQHGSGRTLADQGRRLWASWAVLGSKRFYFAGDTGYYRHFKDIGEALGPFDLAALPIGSYTPRALAKPVHMSPEEALQAWTDLRAAKFLGIHWGTFELAREPYDEPPRRIAEEVGRLHLDSDNVWILKPGVTTAW
;
A
#
# COMPACT_ATOMS: atom_id res chain seq x y z
N MET A 1 -7.77 0.54 -26.23
CA MET A 1 -7.59 -0.88 -25.89
C MET A 1 -8.09 -1.05 -24.48
N HIS A 2 -9.32 -1.56 -24.30
CA HIS A 2 -9.89 -1.81 -22.98
C HIS A 2 -9.20 -3.06 -22.42
N LEU A 3 -8.31 -2.89 -21.47
CA LEU A 3 -7.88 -4.00 -20.62
C LEU A 3 -9.14 -4.48 -19.86
N LYS A 4 -9.67 -5.61 -20.29
CA LYS A 4 -10.58 -6.39 -19.46
C LYS A 4 -9.75 -6.96 -18.31
N LEU A 5 -9.74 -6.26 -17.19
CA LEU A 5 -9.32 -6.83 -15.91
C LEU A 5 -10.30 -7.97 -15.61
N LYS A 6 -9.91 -9.21 -15.90
CA LYS A 6 -10.55 -10.38 -15.30
C LYS A 6 -10.08 -10.40 -13.84
N ALA A 7 -10.72 -9.59 -13.00
CA ALA A 7 -10.67 -9.82 -11.58
C ALA A 7 -11.32 -11.17 -11.33
N ASP A 8 -10.67 -12.04 -10.61
CA ASP A 8 -11.35 -13.19 -10.01
C ASP A 8 -12.31 -12.64 -8.97
N VAL A 9 -13.56 -12.43 -9.40
CA VAL A 9 -14.64 -11.76 -8.64
C VAL A 9 -14.93 -12.49 -7.32
N GLU A 10 -14.51 -13.75 -7.19
CA GLU A 10 -14.65 -14.53 -5.95
C GLU A 10 -13.72 -14.05 -4.83
N LEU A 11 -12.50 -13.60 -5.12
CA LEU A 11 -11.56 -13.10 -4.11
C LEU A 11 -11.99 -11.73 -3.54
N ILE A 12 -12.60 -10.87 -4.36
CA ILE A 12 -13.12 -9.55 -3.94
C ILE A 12 -14.36 -9.70 -3.03
N ARG A 13 -15.09 -10.82 -3.10
CA ARG A 13 -16.31 -11.08 -2.32
C ARG A 13 -16.05 -11.54 -0.87
N GLN A 14 -14.81 -11.78 -0.45
CA GLN A 14 -14.53 -12.31 0.88
C GLN A 14 -14.77 -11.29 2.00
N HIS A 15 -14.73 -9.97 1.70
CA HIS A 15 -15.16 -8.91 2.62
C HIS A 15 -15.98 -7.87 1.86
N PRO A 16 -17.31 -8.05 1.77
CA PRO A 16 -18.17 -7.04 1.19
C PRO A 16 -18.01 -5.72 1.94
N LEU A 17 -18.05 -4.60 1.23
CA LEU A 17 -17.87 -3.26 1.82
C LEU A 17 -18.86 -2.96 2.96
N HIS A 18 -20.05 -3.61 2.94
CA HIS A 18 -21.06 -3.44 4.01
C HIS A 18 -20.71 -4.14 5.33
N ASP A 19 -19.76 -5.08 5.33
CA ASP A 19 -19.29 -5.77 6.53
C ASP A 19 -18.13 -5.03 7.22
N LEU A 20 -17.66 -3.92 6.63
CA LEU A 20 -16.59 -3.12 7.23
C LEU A 20 -17.06 -2.48 8.54
N PRO A 21 -16.24 -2.51 9.60
CA PRO A 21 -16.48 -1.73 10.79
C PRO A 21 -16.41 -0.24 10.46
N ARG A 22 -16.81 0.61 11.42
CA ARG A 22 -16.67 2.06 11.26
C ARG A 22 -15.24 2.45 10.91
N ILE A 23 -15.08 3.18 9.81
CA ILE A 23 -13.80 3.69 9.33
C ILE A 23 -13.66 5.16 9.73
N ASP A 24 -12.64 5.50 10.50
CA ASP A 24 -12.36 6.87 10.95
C ASP A 24 -11.52 7.65 9.92
N PHE A 25 -10.57 6.99 9.26
CA PHE A 25 -9.78 7.59 8.18
C PHE A 25 -9.33 6.55 7.14
N VAL A 26 -9.02 7.03 5.95
CA VAL A 26 -8.54 6.24 4.80
C VAL A 26 -7.23 6.84 4.31
N LEU A 27 -6.21 6.01 4.15
CA LEU A 27 -4.94 6.37 3.51
C LEU A 27 -4.95 5.89 2.07
N ILE A 28 -4.65 6.78 1.12
CA ILE A 28 -4.49 6.45 -0.29
C ILE A 28 -3.03 6.70 -0.66
N SER A 29 -2.36 5.69 -1.22
CA SER A 29 -0.95 5.81 -1.62
C SER A 29 -0.79 6.59 -2.92
N HIS A 30 -1.61 6.30 -3.91
CA HIS A 30 -1.58 6.94 -5.24
C HIS A 30 -2.87 6.68 -6.01
N ASP A 31 -2.97 7.15 -7.24
CA ASP A 31 -4.22 7.21 -7.99
C ASP A 31 -4.39 6.13 -9.08
N HIS A 32 -3.56 5.10 -9.16
CA HIS A 32 -3.80 3.99 -10.07
C HIS A 32 -5.15 3.31 -9.75
N TYR A 33 -5.75 2.64 -10.74
CA TYR A 33 -7.12 2.13 -10.64
C TYR A 33 -7.30 1.04 -9.57
N ASP A 34 -6.26 0.26 -9.29
CA ASP A 34 -6.22 -0.79 -8.28
C ASP A 34 -5.97 -0.27 -6.86
N HIS A 35 -5.60 1.03 -6.70
CA HIS A 35 -5.38 1.69 -5.41
C HIS A 35 -6.39 2.79 -5.10
N LEU A 36 -6.99 3.40 -6.12
CA LEU A 36 -8.02 4.43 -5.97
C LEU A 36 -9.26 4.04 -6.82
N ASP A 37 -10.07 3.14 -6.28
CA ASP A 37 -11.32 2.71 -6.87
C ASP A 37 -12.46 3.68 -6.51
N GLU A 38 -13.08 4.29 -7.53
CA GLU A 38 -14.12 5.30 -7.34
C GLU A 38 -15.37 4.75 -6.63
N PRO A 39 -15.92 3.59 -6.99
CA PRO A 39 -17.03 2.99 -6.26
C PRO A 39 -16.74 2.79 -4.78
N THR A 40 -15.54 2.28 -4.44
CA THR A 40 -15.12 2.04 -3.05
C THR A 40 -15.06 3.33 -2.24
N VAL A 41 -14.36 4.37 -2.75
CA VAL A 41 -14.24 5.63 -1.99
C VAL A 41 -15.56 6.36 -1.84
N ARG A 42 -16.48 6.27 -2.83
CA ARG A 42 -17.86 6.80 -2.72
C ARG A 42 -18.65 6.05 -1.66
N HIS A 43 -18.55 4.73 -1.62
CA HIS A 43 -19.20 3.91 -0.60
C HIS A 43 -18.72 4.28 0.80
N LEU A 44 -17.39 4.31 1.01
CA LEU A 44 -16.80 4.68 2.31
C LEU A 44 -17.21 6.10 2.74
N ALA A 45 -17.21 7.05 1.81
CA ALA A 45 -17.62 8.42 2.09
C ALA A 45 -19.11 8.50 2.50
N SER A 46 -19.99 7.76 1.82
CA SER A 46 -21.43 7.76 2.11
C SER A 46 -21.76 7.07 3.44
N GLN A 47 -21.08 5.98 3.76
CA GLN A 47 -21.37 5.17 4.95
C GLN A 47 -20.74 5.70 6.23
N PHE A 48 -19.49 6.17 6.16
CA PHE A 48 -18.71 6.48 7.35
C PHE A 48 -18.22 7.94 7.39
N ASN A 49 -18.23 8.65 6.26
CA ASN A 49 -17.62 9.98 6.10
C ASN A 49 -16.21 10.07 6.72
N PRO A 50 -15.30 9.13 6.42
CA PRO A 50 -13.98 9.09 7.03
C PRO A 50 -13.16 10.29 6.58
N ARG A 51 -12.09 10.60 7.31
CA ARG A 51 -11.08 11.54 6.83
C ARG A 51 -10.18 10.87 5.79
N PHE A 52 -10.22 11.30 4.54
CA PHE A 52 -9.28 10.83 3.53
C PHE A 52 -7.95 11.57 3.68
N VAL A 53 -6.84 10.83 3.80
CA VAL A 53 -5.48 11.37 3.82
C VAL A 53 -4.81 10.92 2.53
N VAL A 54 -4.40 11.86 1.71
CA VAL A 54 -4.01 11.61 0.34
C VAL A 54 -2.76 12.41 -0.06
N PRO A 55 -1.96 11.96 -1.04
CA PRO A 55 -0.89 12.75 -1.63
C PRO A 55 -1.41 13.91 -2.46
N LEU A 56 -0.54 14.89 -2.74
CA LEU A 56 -0.85 16.08 -3.53
C LEU A 56 -1.54 15.75 -4.86
N GLY A 57 -2.61 16.50 -5.17
CA GLY A 57 -3.41 16.38 -6.40
C GLY A 57 -4.59 15.41 -6.31
N ILE A 58 -4.63 14.51 -5.32
CA ILE A 58 -5.74 13.55 -5.16
C ILE A 58 -6.96 14.20 -4.47
N LYS A 59 -6.75 15.18 -3.58
CA LYS A 59 -7.85 15.88 -2.92
C LYS A 59 -8.81 16.52 -3.92
N LYS A 60 -8.28 17.14 -4.98
CA LYS A 60 -9.13 17.68 -6.04
C LYS A 60 -9.93 16.58 -6.74
N TRP A 61 -9.31 15.44 -7.03
CA TRP A 61 -9.98 14.30 -7.66
C TRP A 61 -11.16 13.79 -6.81
N LEU A 62 -10.99 13.73 -5.48
CA LEU A 62 -12.06 13.39 -4.53
C LEU A 62 -13.15 14.45 -4.50
N ALA A 63 -12.78 15.73 -4.44
CA ALA A 63 -13.72 16.86 -4.39
C ALA A 63 -14.61 16.93 -5.64
N ASP A 64 -14.06 16.68 -6.83
CA ASP A 64 -14.82 16.61 -8.10
C ASP A 64 -15.88 15.48 -8.08
N ARG A 65 -15.82 14.57 -7.09
CA ARG A 65 -16.75 13.45 -6.83
C ARG A 65 -17.63 13.65 -5.59
N GLY A 66 -17.59 14.87 -5.02
CA GLY A 66 -18.38 15.23 -3.84
C GLY A 66 -17.78 14.76 -2.52
N ILE A 67 -16.56 14.22 -2.51
CA ILE A 67 -15.86 13.77 -1.30
C ILE A 67 -14.95 14.90 -0.81
N THR A 68 -15.43 15.67 0.18
CA THR A 68 -14.75 16.89 0.65
C THR A 68 -13.96 16.70 1.94
N ASN A 69 -14.24 15.65 2.73
CA ASN A 69 -13.53 15.38 3.99
C ASN A 69 -12.14 14.77 3.70
N ALA A 70 -11.26 15.54 3.08
CA ALA A 70 -9.92 15.11 2.69
C ALA A 70 -8.85 16.11 3.11
N VAL A 71 -7.70 15.59 3.53
CA VAL A 71 -6.45 16.33 3.72
C VAL A 71 -5.40 15.82 2.73
N GLU A 72 -4.68 16.75 2.14
CA GLU A 72 -3.65 16.49 1.15
C GLU A 72 -2.30 16.83 1.75
N LEU A 73 -1.32 15.96 1.56
CA LEU A 73 0.03 16.07 2.11
C LEU A 73 1.10 15.87 1.06
N ASN A 74 2.20 16.61 1.20
CA ASN A 74 3.44 16.37 0.49
C ASN A 74 4.36 15.43 1.30
N TRP A 75 5.37 14.87 0.66
CA TRP A 75 6.42 14.10 1.35
C TRP A 75 7.06 14.91 2.49
N GLY A 76 7.19 14.30 3.65
CA GLY A 76 7.67 14.90 4.87
C GLY A 76 6.60 15.62 5.70
N GLU A 77 5.44 15.90 5.14
CA GLU A 77 4.33 16.52 5.89
C GLU A 77 3.56 15.49 6.70
N SER A 78 2.87 15.94 7.73
CA SER A 78 2.09 15.09 8.62
C SER A 78 0.79 15.74 9.06
N VAL A 79 -0.16 14.89 9.49
CA VAL A 79 -1.42 15.32 10.10
C VAL A 79 -1.72 14.49 11.34
N LYS A 80 -2.35 15.11 12.34
CA LYS A 80 -2.86 14.40 13.51
C LYS A 80 -4.32 14.01 13.32
N ILE A 81 -4.62 12.73 13.50
CA ILE A 81 -5.98 12.18 13.39
C ILE A 81 -6.19 11.17 14.50
N LYS A 82 -7.24 11.37 15.35
CA LYS A 82 -7.60 10.42 16.42
C LYS A 82 -6.45 10.05 17.36
N GLY A 83 -5.59 11.01 17.66
CA GLY A 83 -4.40 10.78 18.51
C GLY A 83 -3.20 10.16 17.82
N LEU A 84 -3.34 9.78 16.56
CA LEU A 84 -2.24 9.27 15.73
C LEU A 84 -1.60 10.41 14.94
N THR A 85 -0.30 10.31 14.67
CA THR A 85 0.39 11.15 13.68
C THR A 85 0.58 10.35 12.40
N VAL A 86 -0.02 10.82 11.31
CA VAL A 86 0.13 10.23 9.98
C VAL A 86 1.13 11.06 9.19
N VAL A 87 2.24 10.45 8.77
CA VAL A 87 3.32 11.10 8.02
C VAL A 87 3.30 10.61 6.57
N CYS A 88 3.28 11.53 5.62
CA CYS A 88 3.45 11.25 4.20
C CYS A 88 4.94 11.01 3.93
N THR A 89 5.32 9.80 3.53
CA THR A 89 6.71 9.46 3.23
C THR A 89 6.90 9.22 1.73
N PRO A 90 8.10 9.45 1.18
CA PRO A 90 8.38 9.16 -0.23
C PRO A 90 8.10 7.70 -0.59
N ALA A 91 7.83 7.47 -1.87
CA ALA A 91 7.82 6.17 -2.51
C ALA A 91 8.49 6.28 -3.89
N GLN A 92 8.99 5.19 -4.43
CA GLN A 92 9.57 5.15 -5.76
C GLN A 92 8.57 4.49 -6.74
N HIS A 93 7.64 5.29 -7.23
CA HIS A 93 6.54 4.81 -8.08
C HIS A 93 6.12 5.89 -9.10
N GLY A 94 4.85 6.00 -9.37
CA GLY A 94 4.23 6.95 -10.28
C GLY A 94 2.75 7.16 -9.99
N SER A 95 2.12 7.99 -10.80
CA SER A 95 0.68 8.25 -10.75
C SER A 95 0.13 8.43 -12.15
N GLY A 96 -1.18 8.26 -12.30
CA GLY A 96 -1.90 8.51 -13.54
C GLY A 96 -3.03 7.52 -13.77
N ARG A 97 -4.16 8.03 -14.25
CA ARG A 97 -5.34 7.23 -14.60
C ARG A 97 -5.56 7.20 -16.13
N THR A 98 -4.86 8.05 -16.86
CA THR A 98 -4.90 8.15 -18.32
C THR A 98 -3.51 8.46 -18.85
N LEU A 99 -3.31 8.36 -20.15
CA LEU A 99 -2.05 8.77 -20.78
C LEU A 99 -1.78 10.28 -20.64
N ALA A 100 -2.83 11.08 -20.41
CA ALA A 100 -2.73 12.54 -20.35
C ALA A 100 -2.42 13.08 -18.95
N ASP A 101 -2.55 12.28 -17.89
CA ASP A 101 -2.37 12.72 -16.50
C ASP A 101 -1.26 11.99 -15.74
N GLN A 102 -0.36 11.31 -16.45
CA GLN A 102 0.81 10.67 -15.88
C GLN A 102 1.67 11.66 -15.09
N GLY A 103 2.01 11.31 -13.84
CA GLY A 103 2.84 12.12 -12.95
C GLY A 103 2.22 13.45 -12.49
N ARG A 104 0.93 13.69 -12.75
CA ARG A 104 0.26 14.95 -12.33
C ARG A 104 -0.19 14.97 -10.88
N ARG A 105 -0.22 13.83 -10.22
CA ARG A 105 -0.51 13.70 -8.78
C ARG A 105 0.68 13.02 -8.11
N LEU A 106 0.86 13.33 -6.85
CA LEU A 106 1.93 12.70 -6.08
C LEU A 106 1.53 11.26 -5.71
N TRP A 107 2.50 10.43 -5.39
CA TRP A 107 2.38 9.11 -4.80
C TRP A 107 3.15 9.07 -3.49
N ALA A 108 2.76 8.20 -2.56
CA ALA A 108 3.34 8.18 -1.22
C ALA A 108 3.26 6.81 -0.56
N SER A 109 4.15 6.59 0.38
CA SER A 109 3.99 5.64 1.47
C SER A 109 3.54 6.40 2.73
N TRP A 110 3.11 5.69 3.77
CA TRP A 110 2.56 6.29 4.98
C TRP A 110 3.16 5.67 6.24
N ALA A 111 3.62 6.51 7.17
CA ALA A 111 3.95 6.09 8.52
C ALA A 111 2.83 6.56 9.46
N VAL A 112 2.20 5.63 10.19
CA VAL A 112 1.17 5.90 11.19
C VAL A 112 1.78 5.67 12.56
N LEU A 113 1.92 6.74 13.34
CA LEU A 113 2.64 6.78 14.59
C LEU A 113 1.67 7.01 15.76
N GLY A 114 1.64 6.06 16.69
CA GLY A 114 0.84 6.06 17.90
C GLY A 114 1.50 5.23 19.00
N SER A 115 0.70 4.57 19.83
CA SER A 115 1.21 3.55 20.78
C SER A 115 1.84 2.36 20.04
N LYS A 116 1.34 2.07 18.85
CA LYS A 116 1.98 1.21 17.86
C LYS A 116 2.31 2.03 16.61
N ARG A 117 3.34 1.61 15.87
CA ARG A 117 3.82 2.25 14.65
C ARG A 117 3.62 1.32 13.47
N PHE A 118 2.88 1.79 12.49
CA PHE A 118 2.57 1.05 11.26
C PHE A 118 3.16 1.76 10.05
N TYR A 119 3.78 1.00 9.16
CA TYR A 119 4.23 1.49 7.86
C TYR A 119 3.42 0.83 6.73
N PHE A 120 2.87 1.64 5.84
CA PHE A 120 2.17 1.22 4.64
C PHE A 120 2.91 1.75 3.41
N ALA A 121 3.53 0.85 2.67
CA ALA A 121 4.37 1.24 1.54
C ALA A 121 3.56 1.72 0.32
N GLY A 122 2.32 1.23 0.12
CA GLY A 122 1.67 1.34 -1.18
C GLY A 122 2.50 0.62 -2.24
N ASP A 123 2.50 1.13 -3.48
CA ASP A 123 3.38 0.63 -4.53
C ASP A 123 4.69 1.40 -4.56
N THR A 124 5.79 0.66 -4.67
CA THR A 124 7.13 1.24 -4.74
C THR A 124 8.16 0.23 -5.22
N GLY A 125 9.16 0.69 -5.97
CA GLY A 125 10.44 0.00 -6.11
C GLY A 125 11.24 0.07 -4.80
N TYR A 126 12.23 -0.82 -4.66
CA TYR A 126 13.19 -0.72 -3.56
C TYR A 126 14.15 0.45 -3.78
N TYR A 127 14.39 1.27 -2.73
CA TYR A 127 15.27 2.42 -2.77
C TYR A 127 15.82 2.76 -1.38
N ARG A 128 16.93 3.50 -1.34
CA ARG A 128 17.70 3.76 -0.11
C ARG A 128 16.92 4.44 1.02
N HIS A 129 15.88 5.21 0.70
CA HIS A 129 15.12 5.96 1.70
C HIS A 129 14.31 5.08 2.66
N PHE A 130 14.15 3.78 2.41
CA PHE A 130 13.62 2.88 3.43
C PHE A 130 14.45 2.91 4.70
N LYS A 131 15.77 2.96 4.54
CA LYS A 131 16.71 3.10 5.68
C LYS A 131 16.56 4.45 6.37
N ASP A 132 16.51 5.54 5.60
CA ASP A 132 16.30 6.90 6.14
C ASP A 132 14.97 7.00 6.92
N ILE A 133 13.89 6.40 6.39
CA ILE A 133 12.57 6.33 7.05
C ILE A 133 12.65 5.50 8.34
N GLY A 134 13.32 4.34 8.30
CA GLY A 134 13.52 3.47 9.45
C GLY A 134 14.32 4.16 10.57
N GLU A 135 15.32 4.96 10.21
CA GLU A 135 16.11 5.74 11.15
C GLU A 135 15.30 6.90 11.75
N ALA A 136 14.53 7.63 10.94
CA ALA A 136 13.82 8.84 11.37
C ALA A 136 12.50 8.53 12.10
N LEU A 137 11.73 7.52 11.64
CA LEU A 137 10.36 7.25 12.10
C LEU A 137 10.20 5.87 12.74
N GLY A 138 11.14 4.96 12.58
CA GLY A 138 11.13 3.62 13.17
C GLY A 138 11.61 3.60 14.64
N PRO A 139 11.74 2.39 15.23
CA PRO A 139 11.30 1.13 14.67
C PRO A 139 9.79 1.07 14.51
N PHE A 140 9.31 0.30 13.51
CA PHE A 140 7.88 0.05 13.32
C PHE A 140 7.47 -1.29 13.96
N ASP A 141 6.24 -1.40 14.44
CA ASP A 141 5.70 -2.67 14.92
C ASP A 141 5.29 -3.57 13.75
N LEU A 142 4.78 -2.97 12.66
CA LEU A 142 4.35 -3.67 11.45
C LEU A 142 4.65 -2.84 10.20
N ALA A 143 5.20 -3.48 9.16
CA ALA A 143 5.34 -2.89 7.83
C ALA A 143 4.57 -3.72 6.79
N ALA A 144 3.64 -3.08 6.07
CA ALA A 144 2.94 -3.64 4.93
C ALA A 144 3.69 -3.26 3.64
N LEU A 145 4.28 -4.25 2.96
CA LEU A 145 5.19 -4.07 1.84
C LEU A 145 4.72 -4.86 0.61
N PRO A 146 4.74 -4.28 -0.60
CA PRO A 146 4.32 -4.95 -1.81
C PRO A 146 5.29 -6.07 -2.20
N ILE A 147 4.74 -7.22 -2.62
CA ILE A 147 5.51 -8.40 -3.03
C ILE A 147 5.14 -8.89 -4.43
N GLY A 148 4.23 -8.21 -5.14
CA GLY A 148 3.76 -8.56 -6.49
C GLY A 148 4.09 -7.50 -7.53
N SER A 149 3.72 -7.79 -8.77
CA SER A 149 3.89 -6.92 -9.95
C SER A 149 5.36 -6.63 -10.32
N TYR A 150 6.29 -7.56 -10.04
CA TYR A 150 7.72 -7.36 -10.25
C TYR A 150 8.26 -7.89 -11.57
N THR A 151 7.45 -8.54 -12.42
CA THR A 151 7.90 -9.08 -13.72
C THR A 151 7.24 -8.40 -14.92
N PRO A 152 7.97 -8.16 -16.04
CA PRO A 152 9.39 -8.46 -16.24
C PRO A 152 10.28 -7.47 -15.47
N ARG A 153 11.29 -8.00 -14.78
CA ARG A 153 12.10 -7.23 -13.82
C ARG A 153 12.76 -5.99 -14.40
N ALA A 154 13.18 -6.04 -15.66
CA ALA A 154 13.81 -4.89 -16.34
C ALA A 154 12.90 -3.65 -16.40
N LEU A 155 11.59 -3.83 -16.46
CA LEU A 155 10.60 -2.74 -16.48
C LEU A 155 10.05 -2.43 -15.09
N ALA A 156 9.83 -3.46 -14.27
CA ALA A 156 9.18 -3.32 -12.97
C ALA A 156 10.12 -2.80 -11.87
N LYS A 157 11.43 -3.11 -11.94
CA LYS A 157 12.40 -2.78 -10.89
C LYS A 157 12.37 -1.34 -10.39
N PRO A 158 12.19 -0.31 -11.23
CA PRO A 158 12.14 1.07 -10.75
C PRO A 158 10.90 1.40 -9.91
N VAL A 159 9.81 0.63 -10.06
CA VAL A 159 8.49 1.00 -9.51
C VAL A 159 7.83 -0.09 -8.66
N HIS A 160 8.35 -1.33 -8.68
CA HIS A 160 7.88 -2.45 -7.88
C HIS A 160 9.04 -3.26 -7.30
N MET A 161 8.94 -3.63 -6.03
CA MET A 161 9.90 -4.51 -5.35
C MET A 161 9.70 -5.97 -5.77
N SER A 162 10.80 -6.73 -5.82
CA SER A 162 10.70 -8.19 -5.74
C SER A 162 10.45 -8.64 -4.29
N PRO A 163 10.04 -9.91 -4.06
CA PRO A 163 9.89 -10.46 -2.72
C PRO A 163 11.15 -10.29 -1.85
N GLU A 164 12.34 -10.50 -2.40
CA GLU A 164 13.61 -10.34 -1.69
C GLU A 164 13.90 -8.88 -1.34
N GLU A 165 13.60 -7.96 -2.26
CA GLU A 165 13.73 -6.52 -2.02
C GLU A 165 12.72 -6.03 -0.97
N ALA A 166 11.53 -6.64 -0.89
CA ALA A 166 10.57 -6.32 0.15
C ALA A 166 11.07 -6.75 1.55
N LEU A 167 11.73 -7.90 1.68
CA LEU A 167 12.37 -8.31 2.93
C LEU A 167 13.57 -7.42 3.29
N GLN A 168 14.33 -6.93 2.29
CA GLN A 168 15.37 -5.94 2.53
C GLN A 168 14.77 -4.61 3.04
N ALA A 169 13.69 -4.12 2.42
CA ALA A 169 13.00 -2.92 2.87
C ALA A 169 12.43 -3.06 4.29
N TRP A 170 11.91 -4.25 4.65
CA TRP A 170 11.48 -4.57 6.01
C TRP A 170 12.61 -4.39 7.03
N THR A 171 13.79 -4.91 6.71
CA THR A 171 14.99 -4.77 7.56
C THR A 171 15.41 -3.29 7.68
N ASP A 172 15.45 -2.56 6.58
CA ASP A 172 15.81 -1.15 6.53
C ASP A 172 14.85 -0.26 7.31
N LEU A 173 13.55 -0.56 7.28
CA LEU A 173 12.50 0.09 8.08
C LEU A 173 12.60 -0.24 9.57
N ARG A 174 13.42 -1.22 9.96
CA ARG A 174 13.54 -1.71 11.34
C ARG A 174 12.19 -2.17 11.90
N ALA A 175 11.36 -2.78 11.07
CA ALA A 175 10.03 -3.22 11.50
C ALA A 175 10.10 -4.58 12.19
N ALA A 176 9.32 -4.75 13.26
CA ALA A 176 9.25 -6.02 13.99
C ALA A 176 8.53 -7.10 13.19
N LYS A 177 7.45 -6.73 12.47
CA LYS A 177 6.66 -7.65 11.67
C LYS A 177 6.53 -7.17 10.21
N PHE A 178 6.53 -8.15 9.31
CA PHE A 178 6.32 -7.99 7.87
C PHE A 178 4.91 -8.43 7.50
N LEU A 179 4.21 -7.65 6.68
CA LEU A 179 2.97 -8.04 6.01
C LEU A 179 3.14 -7.90 4.49
N GLY A 180 3.12 -9.01 3.77
CA GLY A 180 3.13 -9.00 2.32
C GLY A 180 1.79 -8.55 1.75
N ILE A 181 1.81 -7.48 0.96
CA ILE A 181 0.63 -6.91 0.27
C ILE A 181 0.85 -6.88 -1.25
N HIS A 182 -0.14 -6.39 -2.00
CA HIS A 182 -0.10 -6.22 -3.46
C HIS A 182 0.20 -7.52 -4.21
N TRP A 183 -0.44 -8.60 -3.80
CA TRP A 183 -0.40 -9.90 -4.46
C TRP A 183 -1.77 -10.59 -4.35
N GLY A 184 -2.01 -11.53 -5.24
CA GLY A 184 -3.14 -12.44 -5.09
C GLY A 184 -4.54 -11.86 -5.40
N THR A 185 -4.66 -10.64 -5.94
CA THR A 185 -5.95 -10.00 -6.23
C THR A 185 -6.12 -9.68 -7.71
N PHE A 186 -5.15 -9.06 -8.33
CA PHE A 186 -5.17 -8.65 -9.73
C PHE A 186 -4.01 -9.28 -10.50
N GLU A 187 -4.27 -9.73 -11.73
CA GLU A 187 -3.22 -10.17 -12.65
C GLU A 187 -2.64 -8.94 -13.38
N LEU A 188 -1.71 -8.24 -12.72
CA LEU A 188 -1.10 -7.00 -13.21
C LEU A 188 0.23 -7.24 -13.91
N ALA A 189 0.89 -8.37 -13.68
CA ALA A 189 2.21 -8.69 -14.19
C ALA A 189 2.27 -10.16 -14.66
N ARG A 190 3.48 -10.67 -14.93
CA ARG A 190 3.68 -11.98 -15.57
C ARG A 190 4.09 -13.09 -14.61
N GLU A 191 4.38 -12.78 -13.35
CA GLU A 191 4.67 -13.80 -12.35
C GLU A 191 3.42 -14.64 -12.05
N PRO A 192 3.59 -15.97 -11.83
CA PRO A 192 2.53 -16.82 -11.35
C PRO A 192 1.94 -16.31 -10.03
N TYR A 193 0.63 -16.48 -9.86
CA TYR A 193 -0.12 -16.01 -8.71
C TYR A 193 0.46 -16.46 -7.36
N ASP A 194 1.01 -17.66 -7.27
CA ASP A 194 1.57 -18.26 -6.07
C ASP A 194 3.09 -18.04 -5.91
N GLU A 195 3.72 -17.39 -6.89
CA GLU A 195 5.18 -17.16 -6.86
C GLU A 195 5.59 -16.19 -5.76
N PRO A 196 4.94 -15.02 -5.54
CA PRO A 196 5.36 -14.08 -4.52
C PRO A 196 5.42 -14.68 -3.11
N PRO A 197 4.37 -15.39 -2.60
CA PRO A 197 4.44 -16.08 -1.31
C PRO A 197 5.55 -17.11 -1.22
N ARG A 198 5.74 -17.91 -2.27
CA ARG A 198 6.77 -18.95 -2.31
C ARG A 198 8.17 -18.35 -2.22
N ARG A 199 8.45 -17.28 -2.98
CA ARG A 199 9.75 -16.58 -2.94
C ARG A 199 10.03 -15.94 -1.59
N ILE A 200 9.02 -15.37 -0.93
CA ILE A 200 9.17 -14.89 0.47
C ILE A 200 9.57 -16.05 1.38
N ALA A 201 8.88 -17.19 1.32
CA ALA A 201 9.21 -18.32 2.18
C ALA A 201 10.62 -18.88 1.92
N GLU A 202 11.04 -18.98 0.65
CA GLU A 202 12.39 -19.39 0.25
C GLU A 202 13.46 -18.41 0.80
N GLU A 203 13.22 -17.11 0.68
CA GLU A 203 14.17 -16.09 1.15
C GLU A 203 14.23 -16.00 2.67
N VAL A 204 13.11 -16.15 3.37
CA VAL A 204 13.05 -16.26 4.85
C VAL A 204 13.91 -17.43 5.32
N GLY A 205 13.79 -18.59 4.68
CA GLY A 205 14.62 -19.76 4.98
C GLY A 205 16.11 -19.52 4.68
N ARG A 206 16.43 -18.91 3.54
CA ARG A 206 17.82 -18.60 3.13
C ARG A 206 18.52 -17.63 4.09
N LEU A 207 17.79 -16.65 4.59
CA LEU A 207 18.29 -15.63 5.51
C LEU A 207 18.17 -16.03 6.99
N HIS A 208 17.63 -17.22 7.30
CA HIS A 208 17.34 -17.69 8.66
C HIS A 208 16.53 -16.70 9.49
N LEU A 209 15.55 -16.03 8.85
CA LEU A 209 14.65 -15.11 9.51
C LEU A 209 13.57 -15.88 10.29
N ASP A 210 13.07 -15.24 11.37
CA ASP A 210 11.95 -15.79 12.12
C ASP A 210 10.65 -15.69 11.31
N SER A 211 10.13 -16.84 10.88
CA SER A 211 8.89 -16.93 10.08
C SER A 211 7.66 -16.41 10.80
N ASP A 212 7.63 -16.41 12.13
CA ASP A 212 6.50 -15.90 12.93
C ASP A 212 6.34 -14.38 12.81
N ASN A 213 7.38 -13.70 12.32
CA ASN A 213 7.37 -12.27 12.05
C ASN A 213 7.06 -11.93 10.59
N VAL A 214 6.85 -12.92 9.71
CA VAL A 214 6.61 -12.73 8.28
C VAL A 214 5.21 -13.24 7.91
N TRP A 215 4.29 -12.33 7.63
CA TRP A 215 2.89 -12.64 7.37
C TRP A 215 2.55 -12.50 5.89
N ILE A 216 2.15 -13.59 5.29
CA ILE A 216 1.62 -13.66 3.92
C ILE A 216 0.17 -14.13 4.02
N LEU A 217 -0.71 -13.19 4.33
CA LEU A 217 -2.13 -13.47 4.54
C LEU A 217 -2.85 -13.54 3.20
N LYS A 218 -3.66 -14.57 3.00
CA LYS A 218 -4.58 -14.61 1.85
C LYS A 218 -5.60 -13.47 2.00
N PRO A 219 -6.07 -12.89 0.87
CA PRO A 219 -7.16 -11.92 0.90
C PRO A 219 -8.33 -12.42 1.76
N GLY A 220 -8.84 -11.57 2.64
CA GLY A 220 -9.94 -11.92 3.56
C GLY A 220 -9.52 -12.51 4.91
N VAL A 221 -8.25 -12.86 5.11
CA VAL A 221 -7.76 -13.33 6.42
C VAL A 221 -7.38 -12.13 7.29
N THR A 222 -7.79 -12.17 8.55
CA THR A 222 -7.45 -11.16 9.56
C THR A 222 -6.58 -11.75 10.66
N THR A 223 -5.68 -10.96 11.22
CA THR A 223 -4.86 -11.32 12.36
C THR A 223 -4.64 -10.12 13.28
N ALA A 224 -4.38 -10.36 14.54
CA ALA A 224 -4.03 -9.31 15.51
C ALA A 224 -2.51 -9.08 15.54
N TRP A 225 -2.10 -7.83 15.76
CA TRP A 225 -0.68 -7.41 15.82
C TRP A 225 -0.43 -6.37 16.91
#